data_258cb7d658c58c9b62253b462c25e2b6
#
_entry.id   258cb7d658c58c9b62253b462c25e2b6
#
_cell.length_a   1.000
_cell.length_b   1.000
_cell.length_c   1.000
_cell.angle_alpha   90.00
_cell.angle_beta   90.00
_cell.angle_gamma   90.00
#
_symmetry.space_group_name_H-M   'P 1'
#
loop_
_entity.id
_entity.type
_entity.pdbx_description
1 polymer ?
#
loop_
_entity_poly.entity_id
_entity_poly.type
_entity_poly.pdbx_seq_one_letter_code
_entity_poly.pdbx_strand_id
1 'polypeptide(L)'
;MGTTNSAVAVIEAGEPKVLENDEGGRTTPSIVAISKSGDRLAGLLAKRQAVTNPENTIYSVKRLIGRKFEDEEVKKDKELLPYKIEKSDDGGVKVKMSGKGYRPEEISAMILQKLKHDAEARLGGKVEGAIITVPAYFSDSQRKATKDAGEIAG
;
A
#
# COMPACT_ATOMS: atom_id res chain seq x y z
N MET A 1 -4.46 -5.73 -3.91
CA MET A 1 -3.57 -5.30 -2.80
C MET A 1 -4.15 -5.80 -1.49
N GLY A 2 -3.41 -6.59 -0.76
CA GLY A 2 -3.83 -7.12 0.55
C GLY A 2 -3.39 -6.24 1.71
N THR A 3 -3.93 -6.52 2.90
CA THR A 3 -3.55 -5.81 4.14
C THR A 3 -2.10 -6.10 4.52
N THR A 4 -1.69 -7.35 4.44
CA THR A 4 -0.35 -7.80 4.82
C THR A 4 0.55 -8.01 3.60
N ASN A 5 0.04 -8.66 2.57
CA ASN A 5 0.76 -8.97 1.34
C ASN A 5 -0.08 -8.65 0.12
N SER A 6 0.60 -8.33 -0.96
CA SER A 6 -0.01 -8.09 -2.27
C SER A 6 0.55 -9.06 -3.30
N ALA A 7 -0.20 -9.29 -4.36
CA ALA A 7 0.23 -10.12 -5.48
C ALA A 7 -0.27 -9.52 -6.79
N VAL A 8 0.45 -9.79 -7.87
CA VAL A 8 0.09 -9.40 -9.23
C VAL A 8 -0.04 -10.64 -10.08
N ALA A 9 -1.09 -10.71 -10.87
CA ALA A 9 -1.30 -11.77 -11.84
C ALA A 9 -1.66 -11.20 -13.20
N VAL A 10 -1.34 -11.94 -14.25
CA VAL A 10 -1.72 -11.65 -15.63
C VAL A 10 -2.41 -12.87 -16.23
N ILE A 11 -3.19 -12.65 -17.27
CA ILE A 11 -3.71 -13.76 -18.07
C ILE A 11 -2.68 -14.08 -19.16
N GLU A 12 -2.19 -15.30 -19.15
CA GLU A 12 -1.23 -15.81 -20.14
C GLU A 12 -1.77 -17.11 -20.71
N ALA A 13 -1.90 -17.17 -22.02
CA ALA A 13 -2.51 -18.32 -22.73
C ALA A 13 -3.87 -18.74 -22.16
N GLY A 14 -4.71 -17.76 -21.77
CA GLY A 14 -6.06 -17.99 -21.24
C GLY A 14 -6.10 -18.36 -19.75
N GLU A 15 -4.96 -18.43 -19.06
CA GLU A 15 -4.92 -18.79 -17.65
C GLU A 15 -4.25 -17.71 -16.79
N PRO A 16 -4.72 -17.51 -15.54
CA PRO A 16 -4.08 -16.58 -14.63
C PRO A 16 -2.72 -17.10 -14.17
N LYS A 17 -1.73 -16.21 -14.18
CA LYS A 17 -0.37 -16.50 -13.73
C LYS A 17 0.09 -15.42 -12.77
N VAL A 18 0.47 -15.80 -11.55
CA VAL A 18 1.05 -14.89 -10.58
C VAL A 18 2.49 -14.56 -11.00
N LEU A 19 2.82 -13.27 -11.05
CA LEU A 19 4.15 -12.82 -11.41
C LEU A 19 5.06 -12.78 -10.19
N GLU A 20 6.33 -13.14 -10.39
CA GLU A 20 7.36 -12.94 -9.38
C GLU A 20 7.77 -11.46 -9.35
N ASN A 21 8.04 -10.96 -8.14
CA ASN A 21 8.59 -9.63 -7.94
C ASN A 21 10.11 -9.61 -8.16
N ASP A 22 10.74 -8.45 -8.03
CA ASP A 22 12.19 -8.27 -8.24
C ASP A 22 13.03 -9.07 -7.22
N GLU A 23 12.47 -9.40 -6.07
CA GLU A 23 13.13 -10.20 -5.03
C GLU A 23 12.90 -11.71 -5.21
N GLY A 24 12.22 -12.13 -6.27
CA GLY A 24 11.96 -13.53 -6.60
C GLY A 24 10.75 -14.13 -5.88
N GLY A 25 9.98 -13.34 -5.16
CA GLY A 25 8.77 -13.80 -4.47
C GLY A 25 7.50 -13.61 -5.29
N ARG A 26 6.48 -14.39 -5.01
CA ARG A 26 5.15 -14.26 -5.62
C ARG A 26 4.21 -13.36 -4.84
N THR A 27 4.60 -12.98 -3.63
CA THR A 27 3.91 -11.99 -2.82
C THR A 27 4.87 -10.88 -2.44
N THR A 28 4.32 -9.67 -2.31
CA THR A 28 5.07 -8.48 -1.92
C THR A 28 4.47 -7.95 -0.62
N PRO A 29 5.27 -7.75 0.43
CA PRO A 29 4.75 -7.13 1.65
C PRO A 29 4.11 -5.78 1.36
N SER A 30 2.90 -5.55 1.87
CA SER A 30 2.17 -4.28 1.73
C SER A 30 2.70 -3.26 2.73
N ILE A 31 3.98 -2.94 2.60
CA ILE A 31 4.74 -2.10 3.54
C ILE A 31 5.51 -1.05 2.76
N VAL A 32 5.48 0.18 3.27
CA VAL A 32 6.23 1.32 2.73
C VAL A 32 7.03 1.95 3.86
N ALA A 33 8.23 2.42 3.57
CA ALA A 33 9.07 3.07 4.56
C ALA A 33 9.90 4.19 3.94
N ILE A 34 10.32 5.12 4.79
CA ILE A 34 11.43 6.04 4.49
C ILE A 34 12.60 5.60 5.37
N SER A 35 13.72 5.27 4.76
CA SER A 35 14.93 4.86 5.48
C SER A 35 15.55 6.03 6.23
N LYS A 36 16.48 5.73 7.13
CA LYS A 36 17.24 6.78 7.86
C LYS A 36 18.05 7.68 6.92
N SER A 37 18.40 7.18 5.74
CA SER A 37 19.08 7.98 4.70
C SER A 37 18.12 8.75 3.79
N GLY A 38 16.82 8.64 4.00
CA GLY A 38 15.80 9.38 3.25
C GLY A 38 15.26 8.66 2.01
N ASP A 39 15.65 7.41 1.78
CA ASP A 39 15.16 6.63 0.62
C ASP A 39 13.77 6.07 0.87
N ARG A 40 12.91 6.15 -0.14
CA ARG A 40 11.59 5.53 -0.09
C ARG A 40 11.69 4.06 -0.49
N LEU A 41 11.20 3.19 0.38
CA LEU A 41 11.24 1.74 0.21
C LEU A 41 9.82 1.19 0.18
N ALA A 42 9.61 0.14 -0.60
CA ALA A 42 8.34 -0.58 -0.66
C ALA A 42 8.58 -2.08 -0.75
N GLY A 43 7.71 -2.86 -0.14
CA GLY A 43 7.80 -4.32 -0.15
C GLY A 43 8.83 -4.85 0.83
N LEU A 44 9.61 -5.83 0.41
CA LEU A 44 10.54 -6.55 1.28
C LEU A 44 11.60 -5.65 1.93
N LEU A 45 12.14 -4.68 1.18
CA LEU A 45 13.12 -3.74 1.73
C LEU A 45 12.54 -2.89 2.86
N ALA A 46 11.29 -2.44 2.71
CA ALA A 46 10.59 -1.73 3.77
C ALA A 46 10.35 -2.63 4.99
N LYS A 47 9.94 -3.86 4.76
CA LYS A 47 9.72 -4.84 5.84
C LYS A 47 10.98 -5.10 6.65
N ARG A 48 12.13 -5.23 5.99
CA ARG A 48 13.40 -5.54 6.66
C ARG A 48 13.85 -4.47 7.65
N GLN A 49 13.50 -3.21 7.43
CA GLN A 49 13.85 -2.12 8.34
C GLN A 49 12.80 -1.83 9.41
N ALA A 50 11.68 -2.53 9.43
CA ALA A 50 10.58 -2.25 10.37
C ALA A 50 11.01 -2.33 11.83
N VAL A 51 11.92 -3.22 12.18
CA VAL A 51 12.42 -3.39 13.55
C VAL A 51 13.30 -2.22 13.98
N THR A 52 14.11 -1.68 13.06
CA THR A 52 15.10 -0.61 13.38
C THR A 52 14.54 0.80 13.14
N ASN A 53 13.43 0.93 12.44
CA ASN A 53 12.82 2.22 12.09
C ASN A 53 11.29 2.12 12.07
N PRO A 54 10.66 1.67 13.16
CA PRO A 54 9.22 1.38 13.17
C PRO A 54 8.33 2.60 12.97
N GLU A 55 8.74 3.77 13.45
CA GLU A 55 7.94 5.00 13.31
C GLU A 55 7.85 5.51 11.86
N ASN A 56 8.75 5.08 10.99
CA ASN A 56 8.77 5.48 9.57
C ASN A 56 8.49 4.30 8.62
N THR A 57 7.86 3.25 9.15
CA THR A 57 7.48 2.07 8.38
C THR A 57 5.98 1.86 8.49
N ILE A 58 5.28 2.04 7.37
CA ILE A 58 3.82 2.00 7.32
C ILE A 58 3.38 0.64 6.78
N TYR A 59 2.56 -0.05 7.55
CA TYR A 59 1.93 -1.31 7.18
C TYR A 59 0.45 -1.32 7.60
N SER A 60 -0.31 -2.28 7.13
CA SER A 60 -1.75 -2.39 7.40
C SER A 60 -2.56 -1.15 6.96
N VAL A 61 -2.07 -0.42 5.97
CA VAL A 61 -2.71 0.82 5.49
C VAL A 61 -4.11 0.56 4.92
N LYS A 62 -4.36 -0.65 4.41
CA LYS A 62 -5.68 -1.05 3.91
C LYS A 62 -6.77 -0.95 4.97
N ARG A 63 -6.42 -1.06 6.25
CA ARG A 63 -7.36 -0.87 7.36
C ARG A 63 -7.78 0.59 7.54
N LEU A 64 -7.00 1.52 7.03
CA LEU A 64 -7.21 2.97 7.19
C LEU A 64 -7.81 3.60 5.92
N ILE A 65 -7.67 2.96 4.76
CA ILE A 65 -8.07 3.54 3.49
C ILE A 65 -9.59 3.80 3.45
N GLY A 66 -9.97 5.00 2.99
CA GLY A 66 -11.36 5.40 2.87
C GLY A 66 -12.11 5.58 4.18
N ARG A 67 -11.41 5.57 5.31
CA ARG A 67 -12.00 5.74 6.65
C ARG A 67 -11.89 7.16 7.14
N LYS A 68 -12.78 7.50 8.09
CA LYS A 68 -12.73 8.77 8.82
C LYS A 68 -11.89 8.58 10.08
N PHE A 69 -11.22 9.65 10.50
CA PHE A 69 -10.39 9.62 11.71
C PHE A 69 -11.18 9.21 12.97
N GLU A 70 -12.46 9.58 13.03
CA GLU A 70 -13.33 9.27 14.17
C GLU A 70 -13.87 7.84 14.19
N ASP A 71 -13.61 7.05 13.15
CA ASP A 71 -14.05 5.64 13.11
C ASP A 71 -13.38 4.83 14.22
N GLU A 72 -14.14 3.90 14.82
CA GLU A 72 -13.64 3.08 15.93
C GLU A 72 -12.43 2.24 15.55
N GLU A 73 -12.40 1.71 14.35
CA GLU A 73 -11.27 0.93 13.83
C GLU A 73 -9.99 1.78 13.75
N VAL A 74 -10.11 3.05 13.38
CA VAL A 74 -8.98 3.97 13.32
C VAL A 74 -8.47 4.30 14.72
N LYS A 75 -9.38 4.50 15.68
CA LYS A 75 -9.02 4.75 17.07
C LYS A 75 -8.24 3.58 17.68
N LYS A 76 -8.68 2.35 17.40
CA LYS A 76 -7.98 1.13 17.85
C LYS A 76 -6.60 1.02 17.23
N ASP A 77 -6.50 1.22 15.92
CA ASP A 77 -5.24 1.12 15.20
C ASP A 77 -4.24 2.19 15.65
N LYS A 78 -4.72 3.39 15.97
CA LYS A 78 -3.88 4.48 16.50
C LYS A 78 -3.15 4.09 17.78
N GLU A 79 -3.77 3.28 18.63
CA GLU A 79 -3.16 2.80 19.87
C GLU A 79 -2.19 1.63 19.65
N LEU A 80 -2.41 0.84 18.60
CA LEU A 80 -1.67 -0.41 18.37
C LEU A 80 -0.49 -0.25 17.42
N LEU A 81 -0.55 0.69 16.48
CA LEU A 81 0.46 0.84 15.43
C LEU A 81 1.60 1.74 15.88
N PRO A 82 2.85 1.40 15.51
CA PRO A 82 4.03 2.14 15.94
C PRO A 82 4.23 3.48 15.22
N TYR A 83 3.58 3.68 14.08
CA TYR A 83 3.64 4.94 13.35
C TYR A 83 2.48 5.86 13.75
N LYS A 84 2.65 7.15 13.52
CA LYS A 84 1.69 8.15 13.95
C LYS A 84 0.53 8.29 12.97
N ILE A 85 -0.69 8.23 13.48
CA ILE A 85 -1.93 8.43 12.74
C ILE A 85 -2.55 9.75 13.19
N GLU A 86 -2.85 10.63 12.24
CA GLU A 86 -3.41 11.95 12.49
C GLU A 86 -4.69 12.19 11.67
N LYS A 87 -5.46 13.17 12.09
CA LYS A 87 -6.64 13.63 11.35
C LYS A 87 -6.19 14.50 10.18
N SER A 88 -6.73 14.25 9.00
CA SER A 88 -6.56 15.15 7.85
C SER A 88 -7.56 16.29 7.87
N ASP A 89 -7.32 17.33 7.04
CA ASP A 89 -8.15 18.53 7.01
C ASP A 89 -9.60 18.25 6.60
N ASP A 90 -9.83 17.20 5.82
CA ASP A 90 -11.16 16.76 5.37
C ASP A 90 -11.84 15.78 6.34
N GLY A 91 -11.27 15.54 7.52
CA GLY A 91 -11.79 14.61 8.51
C GLY A 91 -11.38 13.15 8.29
N GLY A 92 -10.59 12.88 7.26
CA GLY A 92 -10.03 11.57 6.98
C GLY A 92 -8.79 11.27 7.81
N VAL A 93 -7.97 10.35 7.34
CA VAL A 93 -6.78 9.85 8.04
C VAL A 93 -5.50 10.28 7.30
N LYS A 94 -4.49 10.65 8.06
CA LYS A 94 -3.11 10.78 7.59
C LYS A 94 -2.20 9.92 8.44
N VAL A 95 -1.17 9.36 7.82
CA VAL A 95 -0.09 8.67 8.52
C VAL A 95 1.19 9.47 8.35
N LYS A 96 2.01 9.54 9.39
CA LYS A 96 3.29 10.24 9.33
C LYS A 96 4.43 9.28 9.01
N MET A 97 5.28 9.72 8.09
CA MET A 97 6.47 8.99 7.72
C MET A 97 7.57 10.01 7.43
N SER A 98 8.65 9.94 8.21
CA SER A 98 9.77 10.91 8.13
C SER A 98 9.32 12.38 8.24
N GLY A 99 8.40 12.66 9.18
CA GLY A 99 7.91 14.01 9.45
C GLY A 99 6.87 14.53 8.47
N LYS A 100 6.56 13.81 7.41
CA LYS A 100 5.56 14.20 6.41
C LYS A 100 4.28 13.38 6.56
N GLY A 101 3.12 14.02 6.38
CA GLY A 101 1.81 13.36 6.39
C GLY A 101 1.46 12.80 5.01
N TYR A 102 0.97 11.56 4.98
CA TYR A 102 0.51 10.89 3.78
C TYR A 102 -0.90 10.37 3.99
N ARG A 103 -1.74 10.46 2.97
CA ARG A 103 -3.04 9.80 2.98
C ARG A 103 -2.86 8.29 2.76
N PRO A 104 -3.77 7.44 3.26
CA PRO A 104 -3.72 6.02 2.99
C PRO A 104 -3.69 5.69 1.50
N GLU A 105 -4.37 6.48 0.65
CA GLU A 105 -4.34 6.34 -0.81
C GLU A 105 -2.94 6.55 -1.38
N GLU A 106 -2.20 7.51 -0.85
CA GLU A 106 -0.82 7.78 -1.28
C GLU A 106 0.13 6.65 -0.91
N ILE A 107 0.00 6.11 0.30
CA ILE A 107 0.79 4.94 0.74
C ILE A 107 0.43 3.72 -0.09
N SER A 108 -0.87 3.49 -0.32
CA SER A 108 -1.33 2.39 -1.17
C SER A 108 -0.81 2.53 -2.60
N ALA A 109 -0.79 3.76 -3.13
CA ALA A 109 -0.21 4.03 -4.44
C ALA A 109 1.27 3.66 -4.53
N MET A 110 2.04 3.88 -3.47
CA MET A 110 3.45 3.48 -3.43
C MET A 110 3.62 1.96 -3.51
N ILE A 111 2.74 1.21 -2.85
CA ILE A 111 2.70 -0.26 -2.96
C ILE A 111 2.32 -0.67 -4.39
N LEU A 112 1.29 -0.06 -4.95
CA LEU A 112 0.85 -0.34 -6.32
C LEU A 112 1.91 0.01 -7.36
N GLN A 113 2.66 1.09 -7.16
CA GLN A 113 3.80 1.45 -8.03
C GLN A 113 4.89 0.37 -8.00
N LYS A 114 5.20 -0.16 -6.84
CA LYS A 114 6.15 -1.28 -6.70
C LYS A 114 5.65 -2.50 -7.48
N LEU A 115 4.38 -2.85 -7.32
CA LEU A 115 3.78 -3.99 -8.02
C LEU A 115 3.79 -3.77 -9.54
N LYS A 116 3.46 -2.57 -10.00
CA LYS A 116 3.50 -2.20 -11.41
C LYS A 116 4.91 -2.30 -11.98
N HIS A 117 5.89 -1.73 -11.29
CA HIS A 117 7.30 -1.77 -11.69
C HIS A 117 7.79 -3.21 -11.86
N ASP A 118 7.53 -4.06 -10.88
CA ASP A 118 7.94 -5.45 -10.91
C ASP A 118 7.24 -6.23 -12.04
N ALA A 119 5.95 -5.97 -12.25
CA ALA A 119 5.19 -6.56 -13.34
C ALA A 119 5.73 -6.14 -14.71
N GLU A 120 6.03 -4.86 -14.90
CA GLU A 120 6.59 -4.36 -16.15
C GLU A 120 7.96 -4.96 -16.44
N ALA A 121 8.82 -5.08 -15.43
CA ALA A 121 10.11 -5.72 -15.56
C ALA A 121 9.97 -7.20 -15.97
N ARG A 122 9.01 -7.90 -15.41
CA ARG A 122 8.77 -9.32 -15.70
C ARG A 122 8.15 -9.54 -17.09
N LEU A 123 7.22 -8.65 -17.49
CA LEU A 123 6.53 -8.74 -18.78
C LEU A 123 7.34 -8.16 -19.95
N GLY A 124 8.32 -7.32 -19.66
CA GLY A 124 9.11 -6.64 -20.69
C GLY A 124 8.36 -5.53 -21.42
N GLY A 125 7.33 -4.93 -20.80
CA GLY A 125 6.54 -3.88 -21.42
C GLY A 125 5.71 -3.13 -20.39
N LYS A 126 5.05 -2.06 -20.82
CA LYS A 126 4.23 -1.22 -19.97
C LYS A 126 2.92 -1.91 -19.58
N VAL A 127 2.51 -1.70 -18.33
CA VAL A 127 1.19 -2.05 -17.82
C VAL A 127 0.31 -0.81 -17.93
N GLU A 128 -0.72 -0.88 -18.74
CA GLU A 128 -1.61 0.26 -19.03
C GLU A 128 -2.81 0.33 -18.08
N GLY A 129 -3.17 -0.79 -17.47
CA GLY A 129 -4.31 -0.86 -16.56
C GLY A 129 -4.23 -2.07 -15.66
N ALA A 130 -5.00 -2.02 -14.58
CA ALA A 130 -5.09 -3.11 -13.63
C ALA A 130 -6.49 -3.19 -13.02
N ILE A 131 -6.88 -4.40 -12.67
CA ILE A 131 -8.05 -4.63 -11.82
C ILE A 131 -7.54 -4.81 -10.41
N ILE A 132 -7.98 -3.95 -9.50
CA ILE A 132 -7.59 -3.98 -8.10
C ILE A 132 -8.76 -4.53 -7.29
N THR A 133 -8.59 -5.71 -6.72
CA THR A 133 -9.63 -6.34 -5.91
C THR A 133 -9.76 -5.69 -4.55
N VAL A 134 -10.98 -5.65 -4.03
CA VAL A 134 -11.29 -5.17 -2.69
C VAL A 134 -12.20 -6.19 -1.99
N PRO A 135 -12.23 -6.20 -0.65
CA PRO A 135 -13.18 -7.05 0.07
C PRO A 135 -14.63 -6.68 -0.28
N ALA A 136 -15.51 -7.68 -0.30
CA ALA A 136 -16.92 -7.47 -0.62
C ALA A 136 -17.60 -6.48 0.34
N TYR A 137 -17.13 -6.42 1.60
CA TYR A 137 -17.68 -5.54 2.63
C TYR A 137 -17.18 -4.09 2.57
N PHE A 138 -16.25 -3.76 1.65
CA PHE A 138 -15.79 -2.37 1.52
C PHE A 138 -16.94 -1.44 1.20
N SER A 139 -16.98 -0.30 1.88
CA SER A 139 -17.91 0.80 1.59
C SER A 139 -17.56 1.48 0.26
N ASP A 140 -18.45 2.30 -0.24
CA ASP A 140 -18.20 3.09 -1.46
C ASP A 140 -16.99 4.02 -1.28
N SER A 141 -16.82 4.62 -0.09
CA SER A 141 -15.65 5.45 0.23
C SER A 141 -14.34 4.68 0.15
N GLN A 142 -14.33 3.45 0.66
CA GLN A 142 -13.14 2.58 0.62
C GLN A 142 -12.83 2.10 -0.81
N ARG A 143 -13.85 1.80 -1.59
CA ARG A 143 -13.72 1.43 -3.01
C ARG A 143 -13.18 2.59 -3.83
N LYS A 144 -13.74 3.78 -3.63
CA LYS A 144 -13.27 5.01 -4.30
C LYS A 144 -11.82 5.31 -3.95
N ALA A 145 -11.46 5.25 -2.67
CA ALA A 145 -10.10 5.51 -2.21
C ALA A 145 -9.09 4.50 -2.80
N THR A 146 -9.49 3.24 -2.96
CA THR A 146 -8.66 2.22 -3.60
C THR A 146 -8.46 2.53 -5.10
N LYS A 147 -9.51 2.98 -5.77
CA LYS A 147 -9.41 3.42 -7.17
C LYS A 147 -8.49 4.64 -7.30
N ASP A 148 -8.66 5.62 -6.42
CA ASP A 148 -7.81 6.81 -6.37
C ASP A 148 -6.33 6.42 -6.20
N ALA A 149 -6.04 5.44 -5.33
CA ALA A 149 -4.68 4.92 -5.16
C ALA A 149 -4.11 4.35 -6.48
N GLY A 150 -4.92 3.63 -7.23
CA GLY A 150 -4.54 3.11 -8.54
C GLY A 150 -4.23 4.23 -9.53
N GLU A 151 -5.03 5.28 -9.55
CA GLU A 151 -4.82 6.46 -10.40
C GLU A 151 -3.54 7.22 -10.01
N ILE A 152 -3.28 7.42 -8.72
CA ILE A 152 -2.06 8.05 -8.20
C ILE A 152 -0.83 7.22 -8.60
N ALA A 153 -0.95 5.91 -8.60
CA ALA A 153 0.15 5.01 -8.97
C ALA A 153 0.48 5.04 -10.47
N GLY A 154 -0.41 5.59 -11.28
CA GLY A 154 -0.25 5.61 -12.75
C GLY A 154 -0.73 4.35 -13.41
#